data_dd50b4ac0a0d96ef8888de4cf8a74950
#
_entry.id   dd50b4ac0a0d96ef8888de4cf8a74950
#
_cell.length_a   1.000
_cell.length_b   1.000
_cell.length_c   1.000
_cell.angle_alpha   90.00
_cell.angle_beta   90.00
_cell.angle_gamma   90.00
#
_symmetry.space_group_name_H-M   'P 1'
#
loop_
_entity.id
_entity.type
_entity.pdbx_description
1 polymer ?
#
loop_
_entity_poly.entity_id
_entity_poly.type
_entity_poly.pdbx_seq_one_letter_code
_entity_poly.pdbx_strand_id
1 'polypeptide(L)'
;PQEPTQEMQHAIYSIIRKLDMHSAGSITGLRNRDIRPIARQVSAIEWAGTPEMPSHAINDHPKIRSLIRIVYKIATNQLDSRGICAKALKATKLILIAKKPSGIRPIAIGETLRRIAGRFLVKTMKDKIITTLGPHQYAMQSNGTTKMVIATRNTLAKFPTWVGIWPDAKNAFNSQDRRSGLKQLCELIPEMRPYARLCYKEDADIILGRPVRIQDLNPVTHEMEAGWLKQIKSRQGTQQGDPIGMLHYCCGQARIMRETHEYLEILRREYYPPDTPEHQQERENSQY
;
A
#
# COMPACT_ATOMS: atom_id res chain seq x y z
N PRO A 1 -17.23 -2.09 19.80
CA PRO A 1 -16.47 -1.58 18.66
C PRO A 1 -15.80 -0.28 19.06
N GLN A 2 -14.49 -0.19 18.84
CA GLN A 2 -13.73 1.00 19.17
C GLN A 2 -14.04 2.09 18.14
N GLU A 3 -14.33 3.31 18.61
CA GLU A 3 -14.53 4.47 17.74
C GLU A 3 -13.17 5.12 17.42
N PRO A 4 -13.03 5.78 16.24
CA PRO A 4 -11.79 6.48 15.91
C PRO A 4 -11.55 7.68 16.82
N THR A 5 -10.31 7.86 17.26
CA THR A 5 -9.91 9.09 17.97
C THR A 5 -10.04 10.31 17.06
N GLN A 6 -10.01 11.49 17.62
CA GLN A 6 -10.07 12.74 16.86
C GLN A 6 -8.94 12.84 15.83
N GLU A 7 -7.72 12.49 16.20
CA GLU A 7 -6.57 12.44 15.30
C GLU A 7 -6.78 11.48 14.12
N MET A 8 -7.31 10.29 14.39
CA MET A 8 -7.65 9.31 13.34
C MET A 8 -8.74 9.84 12.42
N GLN A 9 -9.75 10.53 12.96
CA GLN A 9 -10.80 11.15 12.15
C GLN A 9 -10.22 12.21 11.21
N HIS A 10 -9.33 13.07 11.71
CA HIS A 10 -8.64 14.08 10.91
C HIS A 10 -7.74 13.47 9.83
N ALA A 11 -7.03 12.39 10.16
CA ALA A 11 -6.19 11.68 9.21
C ALA A 11 -7.01 11.10 8.05
N ILE A 12 -8.14 10.43 8.35
CA ILE A 12 -9.04 9.87 7.34
C ILE A 12 -9.67 10.99 6.50
N TYR A 13 -10.17 12.05 7.13
CA TYR A 13 -10.73 13.22 6.44
C TYR A 13 -9.74 13.85 5.48
N SER A 14 -8.51 14.09 5.92
CA SER A 14 -7.42 14.63 5.10
C SER A 14 -7.14 13.78 3.84
N ILE A 15 -7.24 12.45 3.96
CA ILE A 15 -7.07 11.54 2.83
C ILE A 15 -8.24 11.67 1.85
N ILE A 16 -9.47 11.69 2.36
CA ILE A 16 -10.67 11.80 1.52
C ILE A 16 -10.66 13.12 0.75
N ARG A 17 -10.31 14.22 1.39
CA ARG A 17 -10.22 15.55 0.76
C ARG A 17 -9.22 15.61 -0.38
N LYS A 18 -8.09 14.88 -0.27
CA LYS A 18 -7.00 14.84 -1.25
C LYS A 18 -7.14 13.72 -2.30
N LEU A 19 -8.28 13.02 -2.36
CA LEU A 19 -8.48 11.98 -3.36
C LEU A 19 -8.39 12.54 -4.77
N ASP A 20 -7.64 11.84 -5.64
CA ASP A 20 -7.61 12.15 -7.06
C ASP A 20 -8.95 11.82 -7.73
N MET A 21 -9.59 12.83 -8.32
CA MET A 21 -10.91 12.72 -8.95
C MET A 21 -10.91 11.86 -10.21
N HIS A 22 -9.76 11.75 -10.88
CA HIS A 22 -9.60 10.99 -12.12
C HIS A 22 -9.23 9.51 -11.89
N SER A 23 -9.08 9.12 -10.63
CA SER A 23 -8.76 7.74 -10.27
C SER A 23 -9.84 6.76 -10.78
N ALA A 24 -9.40 5.63 -11.31
CA ALA A 24 -10.29 4.59 -11.80
C ALA A 24 -11.24 4.08 -10.70
N GLY A 25 -12.47 3.77 -11.09
CA GLY A 25 -13.46 3.19 -10.19
C GLY A 25 -13.15 1.75 -9.81
N SER A 26 -13.65 1.36 -8.65
CA SER A 26 -13.63 0.00 -8.14
C SER A 26 -14.59 -0.92 -8.90
N ILE A 27 -14.73 -2.16 -8.45
CA ILE A 27 -15.64 -3.13 -9.04
C ILE A 27 -17.11 -2.74 -8.85
N THR A 28 -17.47 -2.12 -7.73
CA THR A 28 -18.81 -1.60 -7.46
C THR A 28 -19.13 -0.33 -8.26
N GLY A 29 -18.15 0.21 -8.97
CA GLY A 29 -18.29 1.49 -9.69
C GLY A 29 -18.02 2.71 -8.83
N LEU A 30 -17.91 2.58 -7.51
CA LEU A 30 -17.60 3.70 -6.60
C LEU A 30 -16.24 4.30 -6.94
N ARG A 31 -16.21 5.61 -7.13
CA ARG A 31 -15.00 6.36 -7.52
C ARG A 31 -14.66 7.42 -6.48
N ASN A 32 -13.43 7.88 -6.50
CA ASN A 32 -13.00 9.00 -5.66
C ASN A 32 -13.86 10.26 -5.86
N ARG A 33 -14.34 10.52 -7.09
CA ARG A 33 -15.20 11.65 -7.43
C ARG A 33 -16.58 11.60 -6.76
N ASP A 34 -17.01 10.41 -6.36
CA ASP A 34 -18.30 10.23 -5.68
C ASP A 34 -18.18 10.49 -4.17
N ILE A 35 -16.97 10.29 -3.61
CA ILE A 35 -16.67 10.40 -2.17
C ILE A 35 -16.10 11.78 -1.81
N ARG A 36 -15.16 12.31 -2.61
CA ARG A 36 -14.46 13.56 -2.31
C ARG A 36 -15.39 14.77 -2.11
N PRO A 37 -16.49 14.96 -2.89
CA PRO A 37 -17.40 16.08 -2.67
C PRO A 37 -18.02 16.10 -1.27
N ILE A 38 -18.24 14.93 -0.64
CA ILE A 38 -18.77 14.84 0.73
C ILE A 38 -17.84 15.57 1.73
N ALA A 39 -16.53 15.42 1.57
CA ALA A 39 -15.54 16.11 2.41
C ALA A 39 -15.41 17.61 2.06
N ARG A 40 -15.68 18.01 0.82
CA ARG A 40 -15.60 19.42 0.42
C ARG A 40 -16.76 20.26 0.96
N GLN A 41 -17.92 19.67 1.20
CA GLN A 41 -19.07 20.38 1.76
C GLN A 41 -18.76 20.93 3.16
N VAL A 42 -17.91 20.24 3.93
CA VAL A 42 -17.46 20.71 5.25
C VAL A 42 -16.52 21.92 5.15
N SER A 43 -15.69 21.97 4.11
CA SER A 43 -14.60 22.96 4.02
C SER A 43 -15.03 24.36 3.56
N ALA A 44 -16.18 24.50 2.94
CA ALA A 44 -16.61 25.79 2.36
C ALA A 44 -17.16 26.77 3.42
N ILE A 45 -17.65 26.25 4.54
CA ILE A 45 -18.35 27.03 5.56
C ILE A 45 -17.47 27.35 6.77
N GLU A 46 -16.51 26.49 7.11
CA GLU A 46 -15.85 26.53 8.44
C GLU A 46 -14.33 26.76 8.42
N TRP A 47 -13.69 26.78 7.25
CA TRP A 47 -12.23 26.81 7.18
C TRP A 47 -11.64 28.17 6.72
N ALA A 48 -12.34 29.25 6.94
CA ALA A 48 -11.83 30.58 6.67
C ALA A 48 -10.74 30.95 7.70
N GLY A 49 -9.51 30.48 7.51
CA GLY A 49 -8.35 31.07 8.17
C GLY A 49 -7.58 30.23 9.19
N THR A 50 -7.91 28.95 9.43
CA THR A 50 -7.11 28.11 10.33
C THR A 50 -6.45 26.94 9.60
N PRO A 51 -5.17 26.59 9.88
CA PRO A 51 -4.48 25.46 9.25
C PRO A 51 -5.06 24.10 9.68
N GLU A 52 -5.79 24.03 10.77
CA GLU A 52 -6.37 22.79 11.31
C GLU A 52 -7.90 22.88 11.34
N MET A 53 -8.57 21.80 10.91
CA MET A 53 -10.01 21.70 10.97
C MET A 53 -10.48 21.60 12.42
N PRO A 54 -11.41 22.44 12.88
CA PRO A 54 -11.96 22.33 14.23
C PRO A 54 -12.60 20.95 14.45
N SER A 55 -12.40 20.37 15.62
CA SER A 55 -12.92 19.03 15.96
C SER A 55 -14.44 18.90 15.87
N HIS A 56 -15.17 20.00 16.12
CA HIS A 56 -16.62 20.03 15.98
C HIS A 56 -17.09 19.93 14.54
N ALA A 57 -16.32 20.42 13.56
CA ALA A 57 -16.72 20.41 12.16
C ALA A 57 -16.98 19.02 11.57
N ILE A 58 -16.24 17.98 12.00
CA ILE A 58 -16.54 16.59 11.60
C ILE A 58 -17.83 16.10 12.25
N ASN A 59 -18.05 16.47 13.53
CA ASN A 59 -19.20 15.98 14.30
C ASN A 59 -20.52 16.57 13.80
N ASP A 60 -20.49 17.80 13.29
CA ASP A 60 -21.66 18.52 12.78
C ASP A 60 -22.10 18.04 11.39
N HIS A 61 -21.28 17.25 10.71
CA HIS A 61 -21.57 16.70 9.40
C HIS A 61 -21.81 15.17 9.41
N PRO A 62 -23.02 14.69 9.55
CA PRO A 62 -23.34 13.27 9.75
C PRO A 62 -22.86 12.38 8.60
N LYS A 63 -22.84 12.87 7.34
CA LYS A 63 -22.37 12.11 6.18
C LYS A 63 -20.88 11.84 6.26
N ILE A 64 -20.07 12.85 6.60
CA ILE A 64 -18.62 12.66 6.69
C ILE A 64 -18.26 11.83 7.91
N ARG A 65 -18.93 12.04 9.05
CA ARG A 65 -18.76 11.22 10.25
C ARG A 65 -19.03 9.74 9.99
N SER A 66 -20.13 9.44 9.28
CA SER A 66 -20.47 8.06 8.92
C SER A 66 -19.43 7.45 7.96
N LEU A 67 -18.96 8.21 6.98
CA LEU A 67 -17.92 7.78 6.06
C LEU A 67 -16.59 7.48 6.78
N ILE A 68 -16.17 8.34 7.69
CA ILE A 68 -14.97 8.15 8.53
C ILE A 68 -15.11 6.87 9.36
N ARG A 69 -16.26 6.65 10.00
CA ARG A 69 -16.53 5.42 10.78
C ARG A 69 -16.44 4.16 9.92
N ILE A 70 -17.00 4.18 8.72
CA ILE A 70 -16.93 3.04 7.79
C ILE A 70 -15.47 2.76 7.42
N VAL A 71 -14.70 3.76 7.04
CA VAL A 71 -13.28 3.62 6.71
C VAL A 71 -12.48 3.05 7.89
N TYR A 72 -12.73 3.55 9.09
CA TYR A 72 -12.08 3.08 10.31
C TYR A 72 -12.43 1.61 10.61
N LYS A 73 -13.71 1.22 10.50
CA LYS A 73 -14.13 -0.17 10.67
C LYS A 73 -13.49 -1.11 9.64
N ILE A 74 -13.27 -0.66 8.41
CA ILE A 74 -12.53 -1.42 7.40
C ILE A 74 -11.06 -1.55 7.84
N ALA A 75 -10.43 -0.47 8.26
CA ALA A 75 -9.03 -0.44 8.69
C ALA A 75 -8.75 -1.37 9.88
N THR A 76 -9.70 -1.44 10.81
CA THR A 76 -9.61 -2.26 12.02
C THR A 76 -10.27 -3.64 11.90
N ASN A 77 -10.77 -3.98 10.70
CA ASN A 77 -11.48 -5.23 10.41
C ASN A 77 -12.66 -5.49 11.38
N GLN A 78 -13.40 -4.45 11.72
CA GLN A 78 -14.61 -4.53 12.57
C GLN A 78 -15.89 -4.79 11.77
N LEU A 79 -15.80 -5.00 10.47
CA LEU A 79 -16.90 -5.45 9.63
C LEU A 79 -17.05 -6.98 9.75
N ASP A 80 -18.26 -7.48 9.51
CA ASP A 80 -18.46 -8.94 9.41
C ASP A 80 -17.56 -9.52 8.32
N SER A 81 -16.51 -10.22 8.75
CA SER A 81 -15.46 -10.75 7.88
C SER A 81 -15.94 -11.92 6.99
N ARG A 82 -17.12 -12.47 7.26
CA ARG A 82 -17.71 -13.61 6.54
C ARG A 82 -18.84 -13.22 5.59
N GLY A 83 -19.35 -12.02 5.71
CA GLY A 83 -20.48 -11.54 4.92
C GLY A 83 -20.13 -11.14 3.49
N ILE A 84 -21.17 -10.84 2.71
CA ILE A 84 -21.07 -10.34 1.32
C ILE A 84 -20.20 -9.09 1.25
N CYS A 85 -20.30 -8.19 2.25
CA CYS A 85 -19.49 -6.96 2.32
C CYS A 85 -17.98 -7.25 2.34
N ALA A 86 -17.53 -8.25 3.10
CA ALA A 86 -16.12 -8.61 3.15
C ALA A 86 -15.63 -9.20 1.81
N LYS A 87 -16.43 -10.00 1.14
CA LYS A 87 -16.11 -10.51 -0.21
C LYS A 87 -16.00 -9.38 -1.22
N ALA A 88 -16.96 -8.44 -1.21
CA ALA A 88 -16.94 -7.26 -2.07
C ALA A 88 -15.70 -6.38 -1.83
N LEU A 89 -15.32 -6.15 -0.56
CA LEU A 89 -14.14 -5.37 -0.21
C LEU A 89 -12.83 -6.04 -0.66
N LYS A 90 -12.76 -7.38 -0.67
CA LYS A 90 -11.58 -8.12 -1.15
C LYS A 90 -11.49 -8.14 -2.68
N ALA A 91 -12.62 -8.11 -3.37
CA ALA A 91 -12.66 -8.17 -4.82
C ALA A 91 -11.95 -6.97 -5.45
N THR A 92 -11.32 -7.20 -6.61
CA THR A 92 -10.59 -6.17 -7.34
C THR A 92 -10.93 -6.21 -8.82
N LYS A 93 -10.88 -5.03 -9.42
CA LYS A 93 -11.02 -4.88 -10.87
C LYS A 93 -9.64 -4.94 -11.51
N LEU A 94 -9.45 -5.83 -12.48
CA LEU A 94 -8.23 -5.91 -13.26
C LEU A 94 -8.26 -4.89 -14.40
N ILE A 95 -7.20 -4.09 -14.48
CA ILE A 95 -6.90 -3.23 -15.63
C ILE A 95 -5.56 -3.67 -16.20
N LEU A 96 -5.52 -3.81 -17.53
CA LEU A 96 -4.31 -4.16 -18.24
C LEU A 96 -3.73 -2.89 -18.87
N ILE A 97 -2.49 -2.55 -18.51
CA ILE A 97 -1.78 -1.40 -19.04
C ILE A 97 -0.62 -1.91 -19.90
N ALA A 98 -0.50 -1.40 -21.13
CA ALA A 98 0.63 -1.70 -22.00
C ALA A 98 1.95 -1.23 -21.35
N LYS A 99 2.97 -2.10 -21.41
CA LYS A 99 4.33 -1.80 -20.94
C LYS A 99 5.21 -1.57 -22.18
N LYS A 100 5.96 -0.47 -22.20
CA LYS A 100 6.96 -0.20 -23.24
C LYS A 100 8.27 -0.92 -22.91
N PRO A 101 9.01 -1.47 -23.88
CA PRO A 101 8.69 -1.54 -25.31
C PRO A 101 7.64 -2.60 -25.66
N SER A 102 7.42 -3.60 -24.79
CA SER A 102 6.43 -4.67 -24.99
C SER A 102 5.95 -5.25 -23.66
N GLY A 103 4.79 -5.89 -23.68
CA GLY A 103 4.22 -6.58 -22.53
C GLY A 103 3.03 -5.87 -21.90
N ILE A 104 2.48 -6.49 -20.85
CA ILE A 104 1.28 -6.03 -20.16
C ILE A 104 1.58 -5.95 -18.66
N ARG A 105 1.17 -4.84 -18.04
CA ARG A 105 1.19 -4.66 -16.58
C ARG A 105 -0.23 -4.83 -16.05
N PRO A 106 -0.50 -5.89 -15.28
CA PRO A 106 -1.78 -6.08 -14.62
C PRO A 106 -1.89 -5.19 -13.38
N ILE A 107 -2.89 -4.31 -13.33
CA ILE A 107 -3.19 -3.48 -12.17
C ILE A 107 -4.50 -3.93 -11.57
N ALA A 108 -4.48 -4.36 -10.31
CA ALA A 108 -5.67 -4.77 -9.58
C ALA A 108 -6.17 -3.61 -8.72
N ILE A 109 -7.31 -3.03 -9.10
CA ILE A 109 -7.92 -1.90 -8.39
C ILE A 109 -8.92 -2.42 -7.37
N GLY A 110 -8.57 -2.26 -6.09
CA GLY A 110 -9.45 -2.59 -4.97
C GLY A 110 -10.57 -1.56 -4.76
N GLU A 111 -11.54 -1.91 -3.91
CA GLU A 111 -12.63 -1.03 -3.52
C GLU A 111 -12.14 0.32 -2.99
N THR A 112 -12.85 1.39 -3.34
CA THR A 112 -12.42 2.76 -3.01
C THR A 112 -12.32 2.97 -1.52
N LEU A 113 -13.28 2.50 -0.72
CA LEU A 113 -13.24 2.61 0.74
C LEU A 113 -12.09 1.79 1.34
N ARG A 114 -11.83 0.59 0.82
CA ARG A 114 -10.66 -0.21 1.22
C ARG A 114 -9.36 0.53 0.91
N ARG A 115 -9.23 1.14 -0.26
CA ARG A 115 -8.02 1.93 -0.60
C ARG A 115 -7.82 3.12 0.33
N ILE A 116 -8.89 3.80 0.75
CA ILE A 116 -8.83 4.89 1.72
C ILE A 116 -8.35 4.36 3.07
N ALA A 117 -8.91 3.23 3.54
CA ALA A 117 -8.50 2.59 4.79
C ALA A 117 -7.01 2.17 4.79
N GLY A 118 -6.53 1.56 3.69
CA GLY A 118 -5.11 1.22 3.55
C GLY A 118 -4.20 2.44 3.54
N ARG A 119 -4.59 3.52 2.84
CA ARG A 119 -3.84 4.80 2.87
C ARG A 119 -3.80 5.43 4.26
N PHE A 120 -4.91 5.36 4.99
CA PHE A 120 -4.98 5.82 6.38
C PHE A 120 -3.94 5.10 7.25
N LEU A 121 -3.92 3.78 7.22
CA LEU A 121 -2.97 2.99 8.01
C LEU A 121 -1.51 3.28 7.62
N VAL A 122 -1.18 3.29 6.33
CA VAL A 122 0.20 3.59 5.88
C VAL A 122 0.62 5.01 6.29
N LYS A 123 -0.30 5.98 6.22
CA LYS A 123 -0.01 7.37 6.61
C LYS A 123 0.22 7.52 8.10
N THR A 124 -0.66 6.96 8.92
CA THR A 124 -0.59 7.10 10.39
C THR A 124 0.56 6.31 11.00
N MET A 125 1.02 5.25 10.33
CA MET A 125 2.10 4.39 10.80
C MET A 125 3.42 4.61 10.07
N LYS A 126 3.54 5.69 9.31
CA LYS A 126 4.68 5.93 8.42
C LYS A 126 6.03 5.85 9.13
N ASP A 127 6.18 6.52 10.26
CA ASP A 127 7.46 6.58 10.98
C ASP A 127 7.81 5.21 11.57
N LYS A 128 6.84 4.51 12.14
CA LYS A 128 7.01 3.13 12.60
C LYS A 128 7.42 2.20 11.46
N ILE A 129 6.78 2.30 10.29
CA ILE A 129 7.12 1.51 9.11
C ILE A 129 8.58 1.74 8.70
N ILE A 130 9.01 2.99 8.59
CA ILE A 130 10.37 3.35 8.19
C ILE A 130 11.38 2.81 9.21
N THR A 131 11.15 3.02 10.51
CA THR A 131 12.03 2.53 11.57
C THR A 131 12.13 1.00 11.58
N THR A 132 10.99 0.31 11.42
CA THR A 132 10.94 -1.17 11.46
C THR A 132 11.63 -1.81 10.26
N LEU A 133 11.50 -1.22 9.07
CA LEU A 133 12.13 -1.74 7.85
C LEU A 133 13.61 -1.37 7.74
N GLY A 134 14.06 -0.40 8.54
CA GLY A 134 15.46 0.02 8.62
C GLY A 134 15.88 1.01 7.52
N PRO A 135 17.13 1.53 7.64
CA PRO A 135 17.62 2.65 6.84
C PRO A 135 17.81 2.31 5.35
N HIS A 136 18.03 1.03 5.03
CA HIS A 136 18.32 0.59 3.67
C HIS A 136 17.06 0.25 2.84
N GLN A 137 15.85 0.31 3.44
CA GLN A 137 14.60 0.12 2.71
C GLN A 137 14.04 1.47 2.24
N TYR A 138 14.41 1.85 1.03
CA TYR A 138 14.04 3.15 0.45
C TYR A 138 12.60 3.22 -0.08
N ALA A 139 11.96 2.10 -0.38
CA ALA A 139 10.64 2.08 -1.04
C ALA A 139 9.53 2.76 -0.22
N MET A 140 9.62 2.74 1.12
CA MET A 140 8.64 3.35 2.02
C MET A 140 9.04 4.76 2.49
N GLN A 141 10.23 5.23 2.12
CA GLN A 141 10.75 6.55 2.49
C GLN A 141 10.24 7.65 1.56
N SER A 142 10.13 8.87 2.08
CA SER A 142 9.92 10.06 1.25
C SER A 142 11.15 10.30 0.38
N ASN A 143 10.93 10.51 -0.94
CA ASN A 143 12.00 10.64 -1.93
C ASN A 143 12.98 9.44 -1.96
N GLY A 144 12.48 8.23 -1.65
CA GLY A 144 13.32 7.05 -1.49
C GLY A 144 14.17 6.74 -2.71
N THR A 145 13.63 6.84 -3.92
CA THR A 145 14.41 6.63 -5.16
C THR A 145 15.58 7.59 -5.27
N THR A 146 15.37 8.89 -4.99
CA THR A 146 16.44 9.90 -5.02
C THR A 146 17.49 9.60 -3.97
N LYS A 147 17.08 9.27 -2.76
CA LYS A 147 18.00 8.89 -1.68
C LYS A 147 18.83 7.65 -2.04
N MET A 148 18.20 6.63 -2.60
CA MET A 148 18.89 5.42 -3.06
C MET A 148 19.95 5.74 -4.13
N VAL A 149 19.60 6.54 -5.14
CA VAL A 149 20.53 6.94 -6.21
C VAL A 149 21.71 7.73 -5.65
N ILE A 150 21.45 8.69 -4.77
CA ILE A 150 22.52 9.51 -4.13
C ILE A 150 23.42 8.61 -3.27
N ALA A 151 22.85 7.76 -2.42
CA ALA A 151 23.60 6.84 -1.59
C ALA A 151 24.51 5.92 -2.44
N THR A 152 23.96 5.33 -3.50
CA THR A 152 24.72 4.45 -4.42
C THR A 152 25.87 5.21 -5.09
N ARG A 153 25.59 6.41 -5.63
CA ARG A 153 26.64 7.22 -6.28
C ARG A 153 27.75 7.62 -5.33
N ASN A 154 27.40 8.05 -4.12
CA ASN A 154 28.38 8.42 -3.09
C ASN A 154 29.23 7.23 -2.68
N THR A 155 28.61 6.05 -2.49
CA THR A 155 29.32 4.82 -2.16
C THR A 155 30.32 4.43 -3.26
N LEU A 156 29.90 4.40 -4.51
CA LEU A 156 30.78 4.06 -5.64
C LEU A 156 31.87 5.11 -5.89
N ALA A 157 31.60 6.40 -5.62
CA ALA A 157 32.64 7.44 -5.68
C ALA A 157 33.67 7.30 -4.57
N LYS A 158 33.24 6.90 -3.36
CA LYS A 158 34.13 6.68 -2.21
C LYS A 158 34.96 5.40 -2.34
N PHE A 159 34.39 4.37 -2.97
CA PHE A 159 35.01 3.06 -3.17
C PHE A 159 35.01 2.69 -4.66
N PRO A 160 35.90 3.28 -5.48
CA PRO A 160 35.88 3.14 -6.93
C PRO A 160 36.17 1.70 -7.43
N THR A 161 36.72 0.84 -6.57
CA THR A 161 36.96 -0.57 -6.88
C THR A 161 35.75 -1.47 -6.59
N TRP A 162 34.72 -0.94 -5.96
CA TRP A 162 33.52 -1.71 -5.65
C TRP A 162 32.65 -1.94 -6.87
N VAL A 163 32.01 -3.10 -6.91
CA VAL A 163 31.07 -3.49 -7.95
C VAL A 163 29.64 -3.41 -7.41
N GLY A 164 28.77 -2.71 -8.15
CA GLY A 164 27.35 -2.66 -7.85
C GLY A 164 26.60 -3.82 -8.52
N ILE A 165 25.77 -4.55 -7.75
CA ILE A 165 24.90 -5.61 -8.25
C ILE A 165 23.43 -5.17 -8.04
N TRP A 166 22.64 -5.11 -9.12
CA TRP A 166 21.23 -4.71 -9.11
C TRP A 166 20.32 -5.86 -9.54
N PRO A 167 19.92 -6.76 -8.62
CA PRO A 167 18.97 -7.80 -8.95
C PRO A 167 17.57 -7.20 -9.19
N ASP A 168 16.90 -7.63 -10.24
CA ASP A 168 15.49 -7.29 -10.53
C ASP A 168 14.61 -8.52 -10.42
N ALA A 169 13.53 -8.41 -9.67
CA ALA A 169 12.59 -9.51 -9.47
C ALA A 169 11.45 -9.45 -10.50
N LYS A 170 11.37 -10.48 -11.34
CA LYS A 170 10.28 -10.61 -12.32
C LYS A 170 8.93 -10.72 -11.61
N ASN A 171 8.01 -9.80 -11.94
CA ASN A 171 6.65 -9.75 -11.36
C ASN A 171 6.64 -9.72 -9.82
N ALA A 172 7.58 -9.02 -9.21
CA ALA A 172 7.84 -8.99 -7.77
C ALA A 172 6.59 -9.05 -6.89
N PHE A 173 5.62 -8.14 -7.10
CA PHE A 173 4.39 -8.09 -6.31
C PHE A 173 3.52 -9.34 -6.44
N ASN A 174 3.41 -9.89 -7.63
CA ASN A 174 2.51 -11.01 -7.91
C ASN A 174 3.14 -12.38 -7.60
N SER A 175 4.48 -12.48 -7.55
CA SER A 175 5.20 -13.75 -7.37
C SER A 175 5.68 -14.00 -5.94
N GLN A 176 5.62 -13.00 -5.06
CA GLN A 176 5.97 -13.18 -3.64
C GLN A 176 5.07 -14.23 -2.97
N ASP A 177 5.64 -15.05 -2.08
CA ASP A 177 4.83 -15.89 -1.18
C ASP A 177 3.99 -15.00 -0.26
N ARG A 178 2.67 -15.01 -0.51
CA ARG A 178 1.70 -14.22 0.23
C ARG A 178 1.66 -14.57 1.70
N ARG A 179 1.76 -15.86 2.05
CA ARG A 179 1.65 -16.33 3.43
C ARG A 179 2.85 -15.86 4.24
N SER A 180 4.04 -16.04 3.69
CA SER A 180 5.27 -15.55 4.32
C SER A 180 5.25 -14.03 4.48
N GLY A 181 4.92 -13.28 3.42
CA GLY A 181 4.81 -11.83 3.48
C GLY A 181 3.77 -11.34 4.49
N LEU A 182 2.59 -11.99 4.56
CA LEU A 182 1.56 -11.65 5.53
C LEU A 182 2.00 -11.94 6.96
N LYS A 183 2.69 -13.06 7.19
CA LYS A 183 3.25 -13.42 8.50
C LYS A 183 4.25 -12.35 8.94
N GLN A 184 5.23 -12.03 8.10
CA GLN A 184 6.24 -11.00 8.40
C GLN A 184 5.62 -9.62 8.64
N LEU A 185 4.67 -9.19 7.83
CA LEU A 185 3.97 -7.93 8.05
C LEU A 185 3.25 -7.90 9.41
N CYS A 186 2.56 -8.98 9.76
CA CYS A 186 1.83 -9.08 11.03
C CYS A 186 2.75 -9.17 12.27
N GLU A 187 3.97 -9.65 12.11
CA GLU A 187 5.00 -9.71 13.16
C GLU A 187 5.70 -8.37 13.32
N LEU A 188 6.12 -7.76 12.22
CA LEU A 188 6.86 -6.51 12.21
C LEU A 188 5.99 -5.30 12.58
N ILE A 189 4.73 -5.28 12.12
CA ILE A 189 3.79 -4.19 12.33
C ILE A 189 2.42 -4.75 12.76
N PRO A 190 2.29 -5.17 14.03
CA PRO A 190 1.09 -5.85 14.53
C PRO A 190 -0.21 -5.06 14.34
N GLU A 191 -0.16 -3.74 14.34
CA GLU A 191 -1.31 -2.86 14.14
C GLU A 191 -1.92 -2.99 12.73
N MET A 192 -1.12 -3.38 11.74
CA MET A 192 -1.59 -3.65 10.38
C MET A 192 -2.31 -5.00 10.24
N ARG A 193 -2.16 -5.90 11.23
CA ARG A 193 -2.69 -7.28 11.18
C ARG A 193 -4.18 -7.36 10.84
N PRO A 194 -5.08 -6.57 11.46
CA PRO A 194 -6.50 -6.67 11.15
C PRO A 194 -6.80 -6.42 9.68
N TYR A 195 -6.28 -5.33 9.13
CA TYR A 195 -6.49 -4.94 7.74
C TYR A 195 -5.77 -5.87 6.75
N ALA A 196 -4.53 -6.22 7.04
CA ALA A 196 -3.75 -7.12 6.18
C ALA A 196 -4.41 -8.51 6.06
N ARG A 197 -4.95 -9.03 7.16
CA ARG A 197 -5.71 -10.28 7.15
C ARG A 197 -7.04 -10.15 6.40
N LEU A 198 -7.76 -9.03 6.52
CA LEU A 198 -8.95 -8.76 5.73
C LEU A 198 -8.63 -8.85 4.23
N CYS A 199 -7.51 -8.28 3.80
CA CYS A 199 -7.16 -8.19 2.39
C CYS A 199 -6.53 -9.46 1.81
N TYR A 200 -5.70 -10.19 2.59
CA TYR A 200 -4.76 -11.18 2.07
C TYR A 200 -4.79 -12.55 2.75
N LYS A 201 -5.57 -12.76 3.82
CA LYS A 201 -5.66 -14.07 4.50
C LYS A 201 -6.24 -15.16 3.59
N GLU A 202 -7.22 -14.77 2.77
CA GLU A 202 -7.92 -15.67 1.86
C GLU A 202 -7.75 -15.23 0.41
N ASP A 203 -8.06 -16.13 -0.50
CA ASP A 203 -8.12 -15.80 -1.92
C ASP A 203 -9.14 -14.69 -2.19
N ALA A 204 -8.78 -13.77 -3.07
CA ALA A 204 -9.64 -12.70 -3.51
C ALA A 204 -10.01 -12.86 -4.98
N ASP A 205 -11.19 -12.37 -5.35
CA ASP A 205 -11.61 -12.34 -6.73
C ASP A 205 -10.99 -11.15 -7.47
N ILE A 206 -10.37 -11.43 -8.59
CA ILE A 206 -9.93 -10.44 -9.57
C ILE A 206 -10.86 -10.55 -10.76
N ILE A 207 -11.53 -9.47 -11.08
CA ILE A 207 -12.53 -9.43 -12.14
C ILE A 207 -12.00 -8.62 -13.32
N LEU A 208 -11.85 -9.28 -14.44
CA LEU A 208 -11.56 -8.66 -15.74
C LEU A 208 -12.86 -8.44 -16.47
N GLY A 209 -13.18 -7.19 -16.78
CA GLY A 209 -14.34 -6.86 -17.56
C GLY A 209 -14.92 -5.48 -17.27
N ARG A 210 -15.94 -5.14 -18.01
CA ARG A 210 -16.70 -3.91 -17.89
C ARG A 210 -17.61 -4.02 -16.65
N PRO A 211 -17.70 -3.01 -15.78
CA PRO A 211 -18.74 -2.98 -14.76
C PRO A 211 -20.09 -3.06 -15.49
N VAL A 212 -20.91 -4.00 -15.08
CA VAL A 212 -22.28 -4.09 -15.59
C VAL A 212 -23.02 -2.83 -15.13
N ARG A 213 -23.57 -2.08 -16.06
CA ARG A 213 -24.49 -1.00 -15.76
C ARG A 213 -25.89 -1.58 -15.68
N ILE A 214 -26.76 -0.97 -14.87
CA ILE A 214 -28.20 -1.34 -14.82
C ILE A 214 -28.81 -1.36 -16.21
N GLN A 215 -28.31 -0.52 -17.13
CA GLN A 215 -28.70 -0.45 -18.53
C GLN A 215 -28.32 -1.67 -19.38
N ASP A 216 -27.37 -2.50 -18.89
CA ASP A 216 -26.90 -3.71 -19.55
C ASP A 216 -27.72 -4.96 -19.11
N LEU A 217 -28.75 -4.78 -18.24
CA LEU A 217 -29.70 -5.82 -17.87
C LEU A 217 -30.76 -5.97 -18.98
N ASN A 218 -31.00 -7.20 -19.41
CA ASN A 218 -32.11 -7.48 -20.29
C ASN A 218 -33.42 -7.07 -19.58
N PRO A 219 -34.20 -6.16 -20.15
CA PRO A 219 -35.38 -5.63 -19.47
C PRO A 219 -36.50 -6.67 -19.25
N VAL A 220 -36.44 -7.83 -19.92
CA VAL A 220 -37.46 -8.88 -19.86
C VAL A 220 -37.05 -10.02 -18.94
N THR A 221 -35.81 -10.48 -19.02
CA THR A 221 -35.32 -11.64 -18.21
C THR A 221 -34.62 -11.25 -16.94
N HIS A 222 -34.22 -10.00 -16.75
CA HIS A 222 -33.34 -9.51 -15.71
C HIS A 222 -31.99 -10.26 -15.65
N GLU A 223 -31.67 -11.05 -16.66
CA GLU A 223 -30.39 -11.68 -16.82
C GLU A 223 -29.40 -10.70 -17.43
N MET A 224 -28.18 -10.75 -16.93
CA MET A 224 -27.08 -9.99 -17.51
C MET A 224 -26.70 -10.64 -18.83
N GLU A 225 -26.84 -9.90 -19.93
CA GLU A 225 -26.12 -10.30 -21.14
C GLU A 225 -24.64 -10.41 -20.78
N ALA A 226 -24.12 -11.63 -20.95
CA ALA A 226 -22.78 -12.03 -20.50
C ALA A 226 -21.70 -11.24 -21.23
N GLY A 227 -21.51 -10.01 -20.84
CA GLY A 227 -20.37 -9.18 -21.25
C GLY A 227 -19.13 -9.62 -20.47
N TRP A 228 -18.37 -10.56 -21.01
CA TRP A 228 -16.95 -10.83 -20.72
C TRP A 228 -16.42 -10.59 -19.28
N LEU A 229 -17.13 -11.04 -18.27
CA LEU A 229 -16.63 -11.07 -16.89
C LEU A 229 -15.80 -12.33 -16.70
N LYS A 230 -14.47 -12.20 -16.78
CA LYS A 230 -13.57 -13.29 -16.39
C LYS A 230 -13.15 -13.10 -14.95
N GLN A 231 -13.49 -14.06 -14.12
CA GLN A 231 -13.10 -14.11 -12.72
C GLN A 231 -11.82 -14.94 -12.58
N ILE A 232 -10.82 -14.39 -11.90
CA ILE A 232 -9.54 -15.02 -11.60
C ILE A 232 -9.35 -14.97 -10.10
N LYS A 233 -8.81 -16.03 -9.49
CA LYS A 233 -8.45 -16.02 -8.07
C LYS A 233 -7.06 -15.44 -7.85
N SER A 234 -6.96 -14.45 -6.98
CA SER A 234 -5.70 -13.92 -6.48
C SER A 234 -5.22 -14.78 -5.32
N ARG A 235 -4.34 -15.73 -5.59
CA ARG A 235 -3.84 -16.72 -4.61
C ARG A 235 -2.46 -16.40 -4.07
N GLN A 236 -1.65 -15.65 -4.82
CA GLN A 236 -0.26 -15.40 -4.53
C GLN A 236 0.06 -13.90 -4.60
N GLY A 237 1.13 -13.48 -3.96
CA GLY A 237 1.62 -12.12 -3.98
C GLY A 237 0.66 -11.08 -3.41
N THR A 238 0.95 -9.82 -3.71
CA THR A 238 0.12 -8.67 -3.41
C THR A 238 -0.45 -8.06 -4.67
N GLN A 239 -1.56 -7.35 -4.52
CA GLN A 239 -2.21 -6.70 -5.65
C GLN A 239 -1.49 -5.39 -5.99
N GLN A 240 -0.99 -5.28 -7.21
CA GLN A 240 -0.41 -4.03 -7.70
C GLN A 240 -1.52 -2.98 -7.80
N GLY A 241 -1.41 -1.91 -7.00
CA GLY A 241 -2.43 -0.88 -6.83
C GLY A 241 -3.09 -0.86 -5.44
N ASP A 242 -2.80 -1.86 -4.61
CA ASP A 242 -3.20 -1.85 -3.19
C ASP A 242 -2.27 -0.91 -2.39
N PRO A 243 -2.80 -0.02 -1.54
CA PRO A 243 -2.00 0.90 -0.74
C PRO A 243 -0.97 0.22 0.18
N ILE A 244 -1.28 -0.98 0.70
CA ILE A 244 -0.33 -1.73 1.52
C ILE A 244 0.51 -2.75 0.74
N GLY A 245 0.32 -2.84 -0.59
CA GLY A 245 1.00 -3.83 -1.42
C GLY A 245 2.52 -3.70 -1.35
N MET A 246 3.04 -2.48 -1.45
CA MET A 246 4.48 -2.19 -1.30
C MET A 246 4.98 -2.58 0.09
N LEU A 247 4.27 -2.17 1.15
CA LEU A 247 4.64 -2.50 2.52
C LEU A 247 4.67 -4.02 2.76
N HIS A 248 3.65 -4.73 2.30
CA HIS A 248 3.60 -6.19 2.39
C HIS A 248 4.79 -6.84 1.68
N TYR A 249 5.15 -6.34 0.49
CA TYR A 249 6.32 -6.81 -0.26
C TYR A 249 7.61 -6.55 0.52
N CYS A 250 7.83 -5.34 1.01
CA CYS A 250 9.01 -4.98 1.79
C CYS A 250 9.15 -5.82 3.06
N CYS A 251 8.06 -6.04 3.80
CA CYS A 251 8.07 -6.90 4.98
C CYS A 251 8.44 -8.35 4.62
N GLY A 252 7.90 -8.88 3.53
CA GLY A 252 8.22 -10.24 3.07
C GLY A 252 9.68 -10.41 2.64
N GLN A 253 10.36 -9.35 2.21
CA GLN A 253 11.78 -9.35 1.88
C GLN A 253 12.68 -9.04 3.08
N ALA A 254 12.15 -8.46 4.14
CA ALA A 254 12.94 -7.94 5.28
C ALA A 254 13.83 -9.01 5.93
N ARG A 255 13.34 -10.26 6.01
CA ARG A 255 14.12 -11.38 6.53
C ARG A 255 15.31 -11.72 5.62
N ILE A 256 15.06 -11.90 4.33
CA ILE A 256 16.09 -12.24 3.34
C ILE A 256 17.15 -11.15 3.30
N MET A 257 16.74 -9.88 3.33
CA MET A 257 17.67 -8.74 3.33
C MET A 257 18.56 -8.73 4.57
N ARG A 258 18.02 -9.02 5.75
CA ARG A 258 18.82 -9.13 6.99
C ARG A 258 19.80 -10.30 6.94
N GLU A 259 19.32 -11.49 6.59
CA GLU A 259 20.16 -12.68 6.49
C GLU A 259 21.29 -12.48 5.46
N THR A 260 20.97 -11.83 4.33
CA THR A 260 21.99 -11.48 3.32
C THR A 260 23.02 -10.50 3.88
N HIS A 261 22.57 -9.46 4.58
CA HIS A 261 23.46 -8.48 5.20
C HIS A 261 24.38 -9.14 6.25
N GLU A 262 23.82 -9.94 7.13
CA GLU A 262 24.58 -10.70 8.14
C GLU A 262 25.62 -11.61 7.49
N TYR A 263 25.24 -12.31 6.43
CA TYR A 263 26.17 -13.17 5.68
C TYR A 263 27.32 -12.37 5.02
N LEU A 264 26.99 -11.24 4.41
CA LEU A 264 28.01 -10.36 3.81
C LEU A 264 28.96 -9.78 4.87
N GLU A 265 28.46 -9.46 6.06
CA GLU A 265 29.31 -9.01 7.17
C GLU A 265 30.25 -10.13 7.68
N ILE A 266 29.79 -11.39 7.68
CA ILE A 266 30.65 -12.53 8.01
C ILE A 266 31.76 -12.66 6.96
N LEU A 267 31.41 -12.66 5.66
CA LEU A 267 32.39 -12.71 4.58
C LEU A 267 33.36 -11.54 4.63
N ARG A 268 32.89 -10.35 4.95
CA ARG A 268 33.73 -9.16 5.09
C ARG A 268 34.79 -9.35 6.19
N ARG A 269 34.38 -9.88 7.35
CA ARG A 269 35.31 -10.16 8.46
C ARG A 269 36.34 -11.26 8.12
N GLU A 270 35.92 -12.24 7.34
CA GLU A 270 36.75 -13.36 6.92
C GLU A 270 37.77 -12.93 5.87
N TYR A 271 37.37 -12.22 4.83
CA TYR A 271 38.25 -11.84 3.71
C TYR A 271 38.96 -10.50 3.91
N TYR A 272 38.42 -9.64 4.77
CA TYR A 272 38.94 -8.31 5.08
C TYR A 272 38.98 -8.13 6.63
N PRO A 273 39.86 -8.83 7.33
CA PRO A 273 39.98 -8.70 8.79
C PRO A 273 40.29 -7.26 9.20
N PRO A 274 39.85 -6.80 10.38
CA PRO A 274 39.93 -5.40 10.83
C PRO A 274 41.33 -4.78 10.87
N ASP A 275 42.36 -5.58 10.83
CA ASP A 275 43.74 -5.15 10.92
C ASP A 275 44.46 -5.00 9.56
N THR A 276 43.75 -5.13 8.46
CA THR A 276 44.31 -4.84 7.12
C THR A 276 44.40 -3.35 6.86
N PRO A 277 45.42 -2.84 6.14
CA PRO A 277 45.60 -1.43 5.82
C PRO A 277 44.35 -0.83 5.10
N GLU A 278 43.66 -1.63 4.28
CA GLU A 278 42.44 -1.24 3.58
C GLU A 278 41.29 -0.98 4.56
N HIS A 279 41.21 -1.73 5.67
CA HIS A 279 40.17 -1.53 6.70
C HIS A 279 40.44 -0.29 7.56
N GLN A 280 41.69 0.09 7.76
CA GLN A 280 42.06 1.34 8.43
C GLN A 280 41.67 2.53 7.56
N GLN A 281 41.91 2.46 6.26
CA GLN A 281 41.54 3.48 5.31
C GLN A 281 39.99 3.62 5.15
N GLU A 282 39.25 2.52 5.27
CA GLU A 282 37.76 2.54 5.32
C GLU A 282 37.23 3.21 6.59
N ARG A 283 37.85 2.98 7.75
CA ARG A 283 37.47 3.64 9.01
C ARG A 283 37.73 5.13 8.97
N GLU A 284 38.89 5.55 8.51
CA GLU A 284 39.21 6.98 8.32
C GLU A 284 38.27 7.67 7.36
N ASN A 285 37.89 6.98 6.30
CA ASN A 285 36.94 7.49 5.30
C ASN A 285 35.46 7.44 5.76
N SER A 286 35.09 6.70 6.81
CA SER A 286 33.72 6.62 7.33
C SER A 286 33.42 7.63 8.43
N GLN A 287 34.42 8.39 8.90
CA GLN A 287 34.25 9.43 9.91
C GLN A 287 33.93 10.83 9.31
N TYR A 288 33.76 10.93 8.01
CA TYR A 288 33.32 12.12 7.30
C TYR A 288 32.01 11.74 6.55
#